data_58b6c913c255b7e61b163c7b6bbedfb6
#
_entry.id   58b6c913c255b7e61b163c7b6bbedfb6
#
_cell.length_a   1.000
_cell.length_b   1.000
_cell.length_c   1.000
_cell.angle_alpha   90.00
_cell.angle_beta   90.00
_cell.angle_gamma   90.00
#
_symmetry.space_group_name_H-M   'P 1'
#
loop_
_entity.id
_entity.type
_entity.pdbx_description
1 polymer ?
#
loop_
_entity_poly.entity_id
_entity_poly.type
_entity_poly.pdbx_seq_one_letter_code
_entity_poly.pdbx_strand_id
1 'polypeptide(L)'
;MNVQEYNSAAWDKEVEKGIEWCIPVSAEEISEARRGNWSVVLTPVKPVPREWFGDIKGKDVLCLASGGGQQAPILAAAGANVTVFDNSAKQLEQDRFVAERDNLTLRIEKGDTADLSRFAESSFDLIFHPCSNCFMPRLEPIWRECFRVLRRGGALLVGFTKPEIFIFDAKAQDEEGVLRVRHRLPYSDLESIGEDERREILESGRPLEFSHTLEEQIGGQ
;
A
#
# COMPACT_ATOMS: atom_id res chain seq x y z
N MET A 1 -18.68 11.57 5.38
CA MET A 1 -18.35 10.18 5.02
C MET A 1 -17.00 9.84 5.61
N ASN A 2 -16.85 8.65 6.18
CA ASN A 2 -15.56 8.16 6.65
C ASN A 2 -14.84 7.48 5.47
N VAL A 3 -13.80 8.13 4.93
CA VAL A 3 -13.05 7.63 3.77
C VAL A 3 -12.33 6.32 4.08
N GLN A 4 -11.77 6.20 5.28
CA GLN A 4 -11.05 5.00 5.70
C GLN A 4 -11.96 3.76 5.73
N GLU A 5 -13.16 3.88 6.30
CA GLU A 5 -14.15 2.80 6.31
C GLU A 5 -14.64 2.45 4.90
N TYR A 6 -14.90 3.48 4.08
CA TYR A 6 -15.31 3.29 2.70
C TYR A 6 -14.22 2.55 1.90
N ASN A 7 -12.98 3.02 1.93
CA ASN A 7 -11.88 2.41 1.20
C ASN A 7 -11.55 1.00 1.72
N SER A 8 -11.71 0.74 3.03
CA SER A 8 -11.62 -0.63 3.58
C SER A 8 -12.61 -1.57 2.90
N ALA A 9 -13.88 -1.20 2.82
CA ALA A 9 -14.91 -2.00 2.16
C ALA A 9 -14.73 -2.09 0.64
N ALA A 10 -14.22 -1.04 0.01
CA ALA A 10 -13.91 -1.04 -1.42
C ALA A 10 -12.78 -2.02 -1.74
N TRP A 11 -11.69 -2.01 -0.98
CA TRP A 11 -10.60 -2.96 -1.14
C TRP A 11 -11.01 -4.40 -0.84
N ASP A 12 -11.93 -4.63 0.11
CA ASP A 12 -12.50 -5.95 0.31
C ASP A 12 -13.22 -6.47 -0.97
N LYS A 13 -13.92 -5.59 -1.71
CA LYS A 13 -14.53 -5.93 -3.00
C LYS A 13 -13.50 -6.19 -4.11
N GLU A 14 -12.39 -5.44 -4.13
CA GLU A 14 -11.33 -5.65 -5.11
C GLU A 14 -10.68 -7.05 -4.94
N VAL A 15 -10.52 -7.51 -3.69
CA VAL A 15 -10.09 -8.89 -3.41
C VAL A 15 -11.11 -9.90 -3.98
N GLU A 16 -12.43 -9.67 -3.80
CA GLU A 16 -13.47 -10.54 -4.35
C GLU A 16 -13.47 -10.61 -5.88
N LYS A 17 -13.11 -9.51 -6.54
CA LYS A 17 -12.96 -9.46 -8.01
C LYS A 17 -11.70 -10.17 -8.49
N GLY A 18 -10.72 -10.44 -7.62
CA GLY A 18 -9.47 -11.09 -7.96
C GLY A 18 -8.57 -10.22 -8.84
N ILE A 19 -8.51 -8.92 -8.58
CA ILE A 19 -7.59 -8.04 -9.32
C ILE A 19 -6.14 -8.41 -9.02
N GLU A 20 -5.22 -8.09 -9.93
CA GLU A 20 -3.82 -8.51 -9.86
C GLU A 20 -3.10 -8.11 -8.56
N TRP A 21 -3.45 -6.96 -7.97
CA TRP A 21 -2.90 -6.46 -6.69
C TRP A 21 -3.39 -7.23 -5.46
N CYS A 22 -4.35 -8.14 -5.65
CA CYS A 22 -4.95 -8.94 -4.60
C CYS A 22 -4.68 -10.45 -4.77
N ILE A 23 -3.86 -10.83 -5.76
CA ILE A 23 -3.52 -12.23 -6.02
C ILE A 23 -2.30 -12.61 -5.17
N PRO A 24 -2.43 -13.56 -4.25
CA PRO A 24 -1.32 -14.00 -3.41
C PRO A 24 -0.18 -14.62 -4.22
N VAL A 25 1.04 -14.46 -3.74
CA VAL A 25 2.22 -15.13 -4.31
C VAL A 25 2.11 -16.64 -4.23
N SER A 26 2.75 -17.33 -5.17
CA SER A 26 2.79 -18.79 -5.24
C SER A 26 3.70 -19.42 -4.17
N ALA A 27 3.52 -20.71 -3.90
CA ALA A 27 4.42 -21.45 -3.01
C ALA A 27 5.85 -21.57 -3.59
N GLU A 28 5.98 -21.50 -4.92
CA GLU A 28 7.29 -21.50 -5.59
C GLU A 28 8.04 -20.20 -5.30
N GLU A 29 7.40 -19.04 -5.41
CA GLU A 29 7.99 -17.75 -5.06
C GLU A 29 8.43 -17.70 -3.60
N ILE A 30 7.64 -18.24 -2.67
CA ILE A 30 8.03 -18.37 -1.26
C ILE A 30 9.23 -19.28 -1.09
N SER A 31 9.28 -20.40 -1.81
CA SER A 31 10.43 -21.32 -1.79
C SER A 31 11.70 -20.65 -2.32
N GLU A 32 11.61 -19.89 -3.41
CA GLU A 32 12.71 -19.10 -3.95
C GLU A 32 13.17 -18.02 -2.96
N ALA A 33 12.23 -17.33 -2.32
CA ALA A 33 12.56 -16.32 -1.32
C ALA A 33 13.36 -16.90 -0.15
N ARG A 34 13.02 -18.10 0.32
CA ARG A 34 13.79 -18.82 1.34
C ARG A 34 15.22 -19.16 0.90
N ARG A 35 15.44 -19.39 -0.39
CA ARG A 35 16.77 -19.62 -0.97
C ARG A 35 17.57 -18.34 -1.21
N GLY A 36 16.99 -17.18 -0.92
CA GLY A 36 17.59 -15.87 -1.13
C GLY A 36 17.26 -15.24 -2.48
N ASN A 37 16.48 -15.90 -3.33
CA ASN A 37 16.02 -15.38 -4.62
C ASN A 37 14.65 -14.72 -4.44
N TRP A 38 14.62 -13.45 -4.07
CA TRP A 38 13.37 -12.73 -3.86
C TRP A 38 13.42 -11.32 -4.42
N SER A 39 12.28 -10.81 -4.78
CA SER A 39 12.08 -9.41 -5.13
C SER A 39 10.70 -8.96 -4.65
N VAL A 40 10.56 -7.68 -4.36
CA VAL A 40 9.30 -7.02 -4.00
C VAL A 40 9.21 -5.71 -4.77
N VAL A 41 7.99 -5.19 -4.92
CA VAL A 41 7.74 -3.96 -5.67
C VAL A 41 7.10 -2.89 -4.78
N LEU A 42 7.53 -1.65 -4.96
CA LEU A 42 6.87 -0.47 -4.39
C LEU A 42 5.88 0.14 -5.38
N THR A 43 6.15 -0.08 -6.66
CA THR A 43 5.34 0.38 -7.80
C THR A 43 5.18 -0.76 -8.79
N PRO A 44 4.15 -0.77 -9.64
CA PRO A 44 3.83 -1.90 -10.51
C PRO A 44 4.94 -2.39 -11.43
N VAL A 45 5.90 -1.53 -11.79
CA VAL A 45 6.75 -1.75 -12.96
C VAL A 45 8.19 -2.17 -12.65
N LYS A 46 8.66 -2.04 -11.40
CA LYS A 46 10.08 -2.32 -11.10
C LYS A 46 10.25 -2.97 -9.73
N PRO A 47 11.08 -4.03 -9.65
CA PRO A 47 11.57 -4.52 -8.38
C PRO A 47 12.36 -3.44 -7.61
N VAL A 48 12.23 -3.45 -6.30
CA VAL A 48 13.05 -2.59 -5.43
C VAL A 48 14.49 -3.09 -5.43
N PRO A 49 15.49 -2.21 -5.57
CA PRO A 49 16.90 -2.61 -5.47
C PRO A 49 17.19 -3.31 -4.13
N ARG A 50 17.80 -4.48 -4.20
CA ARG A 50 18.07 -5.32 -3.02
C ARG A 50 18.93 -4.62 -1.97
N GLU A 51 19.86 -3.79 -2.40
CA GLU A 51 20.74 -3.01 -1.55
C GLU A 51 20.00 -2.02 -0.63
N TRP A 52 18.77 -1.61 -0.97
CA TRP A 52 17.96 -0.73 -0.12
C TRP A 52 17.48 -1.42 1.15
N PHE A 53 17.38 -2.75 1.13
CA PHE A 53 17.00 -3.53 2.31
C PHE A 53 18.18 -3.83 3.24
N GLY A 54 19.41 -3.79 2.72
CA GLY A 54 20.57 -4.33 3.42
C GLY A 54 20.40 -5.82 3.77
N ASP A 55 20.96 -6.24 4.90
CA ASP A 55 20.65 -7.58 5.43
C ASP A 55 19.27 -7.53 6.10
N ILE A 56 18.31 -8.24 5.52
CA ILE A 56 16.92 -8.24 6.00
C ILE A 56 16.68 -9.29 7.10
N LYS A 57 17.59 -10.25 7.27
CA LYS A 57 17.39 -11.32 8.24
C LYS A 57 17.28 -10.79 9.66
N GLY A 58 16.20 -11.15 10.33
CA GLY A 58 15.93 -10.76 11.71
C GLY A 58 15.52 -9.29 11.89
N LYS A 59 15.44 -8.47 10.82
CA LYS A 59 14.90 -7.13 10.92
C LYS A 59 13.41 -7.15 11.22
N ASP A 60 12.97 -6.24 12.07
CA ASP A 60 11.55 -5.99 12.30
C ASP A 60 11.02 -5.07 11.18
N VAL A 61 10.18 -5.62 10.31
CA VAL A 61 9.65 -4.96 9.13
C VAL A 61 8.15 -4.73 9.27
N LEU A 62 7.71 -3.48 9.11
CA LEU A 62 6.32 -3.12 8.97
C LEU A 62 5.97 -3.01 7.48
N CYS A 63 5.15 -3.91 6.98
CA CYS A 63 4.51 -3.79 5.66
C CYS A 63 3.21 -2.99 5.84
N LEU A 64 3.24 -1.70 5.50
CA LEU A 64 2.19 -0.73 5.77
C LEU A 64 1.32 -0.52 4.54
N ALA A 65 0.00 -0.68 4.67
CA ALA A 65 -0.96 -0.71 3.56
C ALA A 65 -0.45 -1.63 2.42
N SER A 66 -0.10 -2.84 2.78
CA SER A 66 0.59 -3.81 1.94
C SER A 66 0.01 -5.21 2.10
N GLY A 67 -1.30 -5.29 2.35
CA GLY A 67 -2.03 -6.55 2.34
C GLY A 67 -2.10 -7.17 0.93
N GLY A 68 -2.68 -8.36 0.83
CA GLY A 68 -2.90 -9.06 -0.44
C GLY A 68 -2.05 -10.31 -0.64
N GLY A 69 -1.27 -10.71 0.37
CA GLY A 69 -0.48 -11.93 0.30
C GLY A 69 0.70 -11.86 -0.67
N GLN A 70 1.25 -10.68 -0.92
CA GLN A 70 2.29 -10.47 -1.91
C GLN A 70 3.65 -10.12 -1.26
N GLN A 71 3.83 -8.87 -0.85
CA GLN A 71 5.13 -8.36 -0.42
C GLN A 71 5.54 -8.89 0.96
N ALA A 72 4.60 -8.89 1.92
CA ALA A 72 4.87 -9.29 3.29
C ALA A 72 5.30 -10.77 3.42
N PRO A 73 4.63 -11.75 2.77
CA PRO A 73 5.09 -13.14 2.79
C PRO A 73 6.48 -13.35 2.19
N ILE A 74 6.81 -12.64 1.12
CA ILE A 74 8.14 -12.70 0.49
C ILE A 74 9.23 -12.23 1.47
N LEU A 75 9.00 -11.07 2.13
CA LEU A 75 9.96 -10.53 3.09
C LEU A 75 10.13 -11.44 4.32
N ALA A 76 9.04 -12.06 4.78
CA ALA A 76 9.09 -13.05 5.85
C ALA A 76 9.86 -14.32 5.43
N ALA A 77 9.63 -14.82 4.21
CA ALA A 77 10.37 -15.97 3.67
C ALA A 77 11.86 -15.65 3.49
N ALA A 78 12.21 -14.40 3.23
CA ALA A 78 13.58 -13.91 3.18
C ALA A 78 14.25 -13.78 4.56
N GLY A 79 13.50 -13.95 5.64
CA GLY A 79 14.00 -14.03 7.01
C GLY A 79 13.74 -12.81 7.88
N ALA A 80 12.89 -11.86 7.45
CA ALA A 80 12.46 -10.75 8.29
C ALA A 80 11.39 -11.16 9.31
N ASN A 81 11.31 -10.43 10.43
CA ASN A 81 10.18 -10.46 11.35
C ASN A 81 9.12 -9.49 10.84
N VAL A 82 8.11 -9.99 10.13
CA VAL A 82 7.17 -9.13 9.41
C VAL A 82 5.88 -8.91 10.19
N THR A 83 5.51 -7.63 10.31
CA THR A 83 4.15 -7.21 10.65
C THR A 83 3.51 -6.64 9.38
N VAL A 84 2.39 -7.21 8.94
CA VAL A 84 1.56 -6.62 7.89
C VAL A 84 0.40 -5.86 8.51
N PHE A 85 0.19 -4.63 8.06
CA PHE A 85 -0.82 -3.72 8.58
C PHE A 85 -1.61 -3.11 7.43
N ASP A 86 -2.89 -3.38 7.39
CA ASP A 86 -3.78 -2.93 6.33
C ASP A 86 -5.17 -2.61 6.86
N ASN A 87 -5.95 -1.79 6.16
CA ASN A 87 -7.31 -1.47 6.56
C ASN A 87 -8.35 -2.47 6.00
N SER A 88 -8.02 -3.25 4.98
CA SER A 88 -8.89 -4.27 4.39
C SER A 88 -8.73 -5.62 5.09
N ALA A 89 -9.83 -6.16 5.58
CA ALA A 89 -9.82 -7.48 6.21
C ALA A 89 -9.49 -8.59 5.20
N LYS A 90 -10.02 -8.48 3.97
CA LYS A 90 -9.81 -9.48 2.93
C LYS A 90 -8.40 -9.46 2.36
N GLN A 91 -7.77 -8.30 2.25
CA GLN A 91 -6.34 -8.20 1.93
C GLN A 91 -5.51 -8.98 2.96
N LEU A 92 -5.77 -8.77 4.24
CA LEU A 92 -5.08 -9.48 5.33
C LEU A 92 -5.39 -10.98 5.38
N GLU A 93 -6.56 -11.42 4.90
CA GLU A 93 -6.89 -12.84 4.73
C GLU A 93 -6.00 -13.50 3.67
N GLN A 94 -5.60 -12.79 2.62
CA GLN A 94 -4.64 -13.30 1.63
C GLN A 94 -3.25 -13.51 2.25
N ASP A 95 -2.78 -12.60 3.11
CA ASP A 95 -1.53 -12.78 3.85
C ASP A 95 -1.60 -13.97 4.79
N ARG A 96 -2.73 -14.15 5.49
CA ARG A 96 -2.94 -15.30 6.37
C ARG A 96 -2.94 -16.61 5.57
N PHE A 97 -3.62 -16.62 4.43
CA PHE A 97 -3.64 -17.78 3.53
C PHE A 97 -2.23 -18.21 3.11
N VAL A 98 -1.39 -17.26 2.67
CA VAL A 98 0.00 -17.57 2.29
C VAL A 98 0.80 -18.04 3.49
N ALA A 99 0.65 -17.36 4.64
CA ALA A 99 1.37 -17.73 5.86
C ALA A 99 1.04 -19.17 6.32
N GLU A 100 -0.23 -19.54 6.30
CA GLU A 100 -0.67 -20.91 6.65
C GLU A 100 -0.20 -21.94 5.63
N ARG A 101 -0.40 -21.68 4.32
CA ARG A 101 0.00 -22.56 3.23
C ARG A 101 1.50 -22.89 3.27
N ASP A 102 2.33 -21.88 3.52
CA ASP A 102 3.79 -21.98 3.43
C ASP A 102 4.49 -22.03 4.79
N ASN A 103 3.73 -22.15 5.89
CA ASN A 103 4.28 -22.17 7.24
C ASN A 103 5.24 -21.00 7.52
N LEU A 104 4.74 -19.76 7.27
CA LEU A 104 5.42 -18.53 7.60
C LEU A 104 4.85 -17.93 8.89
N THR A 105 5.70 -17.20 9.62
CA THR A 105 5.25 -16.41 10.77
C THR A 105 5.05 -14.95 10.33
N LEU A 106 3.80 -14.49 10.34
CA LEU A 106 3.42 -13.10 10.09
C LEU A 106 2.61 -12.58 11.28
N ARG A 107 2.92 -11.39 11.74
CA ARG A 107 2.01 -10.62 12.58
C ARG A 107 1.04 -9.86 11.67
N ILE A 108 -0.26 -10.14 11.78
CA ILE A 108 -1.29 -9.59 10.90
C ILE A 108 -2.21 -8.67 11.71
N GLU A 109 -2.24 -7.39 11.35
CA GLU A 109 -2.95 -6.36 12.10
C GLU A 109 -3.82 -5.52 11.17
N LYS A 110 -5.09 -5.34 11.54
CA LYS A 110 -6.01 -4.44 10.82
C LYS A 110 -6.03 -3.06 11.47
N GLY A 111 -5.94 -2.00 10.64
CA GLY A 111 -6.05 -0.63 11.16
C GLY A 111 -5.87 0.45 10.10
N ASP A 112 -5.92 1.69 10.57
CA ASP A 112 -5.68 2.89 9.76
C ASP A 112 -4.20 3.24 9.76
N THR A 113 -3.61 3.45 8.60
CA THR A 113 -2.20 3.86 8.44
C THR A 113 -1.87 5.18 9.13
N ALA A 114 -2.86 6.03 9.37
CA ALA A 114 -2.73 7.27 10.12
C ALA A 114 -2.69 7.07 11.65
N ASP A 115 -2.93 5.86 12.13
CA ASP A 115 -2.91 5.49 13.56
C ASP A 115 -2.12 4.19 13.78
N LEU A 116 -0.85 4.33 14.09
CA LEU A 116 0.03 3.23 14.50
C LEU A 116 0.24 3.17 16.02
N SER A 117 -0.65 3.77 16.82
CA SER A 117 -0.53 3.89 18.30
C SER A 117 -0.39 2.55 19.03
N ARG A 118 -0.85 1.44 18.43
CA ARG A 118 -0.66 0.07 18.93
C ARG A 118 0.79 -0.42 18.91
N PHE A 119 1.65 0.25 18.14
CA PHE A 119 3.08 -0.06 18.08
C PHE A 119 3.86 0.95 18.93
N ALA A 120 4.81 0.46 19.71
CA ALA A 120 5.68 1.32 20.49
C ALA A 120 6.59 2.16 19.58
N GLU A 121 7.12 3.25 20.12
CA GLU A 121 8.16 4.03 19.46
C GLU A 121 9.39 3.15 19.15
N SER A 122 10.06 3.41 18.03
CA SER A 122 11.28 2.70 17.65
C SER A 122 11.12 1.17 17.63
N SER A 123 10.02 0.68 17.05
CA SER A 123 9.68 -0.75 16.96
C SER A 123 10.23 -1.43 15.73
N PHE A 124 10.42 -0.69 14.62
CA PHE A 124 10.74 -1.26 13.33
C PHE A 124 12.06 -0.75 12.76
N ASP A 125 12.80 -1.65 12.10
CA ASP A 125 14.03 -1.33 11.38
C ASP A 125 13.74 -0.83 9.98
N LEU A 126 12.60 -1.26 9.42
CA LEU A 126 12.17 -0.94 8.06
C LEU A 126 10.65 -0.81 8.00
N ILE A 127 10.17 0.22 7.33
CA ILE A 127 8.78 0.31 6.86
C ILE A 127 8.78 0.14 5.35
N PHE A 128 7.99 -0.82 4.87
CA PHE A 128 7.74 -1.06 3.46
C PHE A 128 6.31 -0.64 3.12
N HIS A 129 6.17 0.45 2.34
CA HIS A 129 4.90 1.07 2.03
C HIS A 129 4.72 1.19 0.51
N PRO A 130 4.15 0.17 -0.14
CA PRO A 130 3.92 0.19 -1.57
C PRO A 130 2.87 1.25 -1.95
N CYS A 131 2.72 1.48 -3.25
CA CYS A 131 1.90 2.54 -3.80
C CYS A 131 0.44 2.46 -3.31
N SER A 132 0.13 3.20 -2.26
CA SER A 132 -1.19 3.25 -1.61
C SER A 132 -1.58 4.65 -1.12
N ASN A 133 -0.66 5.62 -1.14
CA ASN A 133 -0.90 6.99 -0.71
C ASN A 133 -2.09 7.66 -1.43
N CYS A 134 -2.33 7.28 -2.67
CA CYS A 134 -3.46 7.78 -3.45
C CYS A 134 -4.84 7.39 -2.90
N PHE A 135 -4.92 6.45 -1.96
CA PHE A 135 -6.18 6.09 -1.30
C PHE A 135 -6.37 6.78 0.07
N MET A 136 -5.46 7.68 0.42
CA MET A 136 -5.42 8.36 1.72
C MET A 136 -5.67 9.86 1.53
N PRO A 137 -6.63 10.46 2.25
CA PRO A 137 -6.94 11.89 2.05
C PRO A 137 -5.85 12.83 2.61
N ARG A 138 -5.00 12.35 3.53
CA ARG A 138 -3.92 13.14 4.17
C ARG A 138 -2.72 12.26 4.47
N LEU A 139 -1.50 12.74 4.20
CA LEU A 139 -0.25 12.01 4.42
C LEU A 139 0.48 12.40 5.70
N GLU A 140 0.32 13.65 6.16
CA GLU A 140 1.05 14.14 7.34
C GLU A 140 0.91 13.23 8.59
N PRO A 141 -0.28 12.73 8.96
CA PRO A 141 -0.38 11.82 10.09
C PRO A 141 0.38 10.50 9.88
N ILE A 142 0.42 10.01 8.64
CA ILE A 142 1.11 8.76 8.27
C ILE A 142 2.61 8.94 8.45
N TRP A 143 3.18 10.03 7.92
CA TRP A 143 4.61 10.30 8.05
C TRP A 143 5.05 10.47 9.50
N ARG A 144 4.24 11.17 10.32
CA ARG A 144 4.50 11.32 11.74
C ARG A 144 4.52 9.97 12.47
N GLU A 145 3.56 9.09 12.19
CA GLU A 145 3.50 7.76 12.79
C GLU A 145 4.64 6.86 12.28
N CYS A 146 4.95 6.88 10.97
CA CYS A 146 6.11 6.18 10.43
C CYS A 146 7.41 6.61 11.12
N PHE A 147 7.63 7.91 11.27
CA PHE A 147 8.80 8.44 11.98
C PHE A 147 8.85 7.97 13.43
N ARG A 148 7.72 7.97 14.14
CA ARG A 148 7.64 7.54 15.54
C ARG A 148 7.99 6.08 15.73
N VAL A 149 7.47 5.19 14.87
CA VAL A 149 7.66 3.75 15.02
C VAL A 149 8.98 3.23 14.44
N LEU A 150 9.65 4.01 13.57
CA LEU A 150 10.97 3.66 13.06
C LEU A 150 12.05 3.84 14.14
N ARG A 151 12.95 2.88 14.21
CA ARG A 151 14.19 2.99 14.99
C ARG A 151 15.10 4.05 14.40
N ARG A 152 15.93 4.64 15.23
CA ARG A 152 16.99 5.53 14.75
C ARG A 152 17.91 4.78 13.77
N GLY A 153 18.05 5.30 12.56
CA GLY A 153 18.77 4.66 11.46
C GLY A 153 17.94 3.62 10.69
N GLY A 154 16.66 3.45 11.05
CA GLY A 154 15.71 2.68 10.26
C GLY A 154 15.38 3.38 8.93
N ALA A 155 14.78 2.63 8.01
CA ALA A 155 14.46 3.13 6.68
C ALA A 155 12.95 3.05 6.39
N LEU A 156 12.43 4.07 5.69
CA LEU A 156 11.13 4.06 5.07
C LEU A 156 11.30 3.88 3.55
N LEU A 157 10.81 2.77 3.01
CA LEU A 157 10.73 2.53 1.57
C LEU A 157 9.29 2.75 1.13
N VAL A 158 9.05 3.78 0.33
CA VAL A 158 7.71 4.16 -0.10
C VAL A 158 7.61 4.27 -1.62
N GLY A 159 6.53 3.74 -2.17
CA GLY A 159 6.10 3.99 -3.55
C GLY A 159 4.89 4.89 -3.56
N PHE A 160 4.82 5.82 -4.51
CA PHE A 160 3.65 6.67 -4.66
C PHE A 160 3.36 7.01 -6.13
N THR A 161 2.11 7.30 -6.39
CA THR A 161 1.64 7.76 -7.69
C THR A 161 2.01 9.21 -7.92
N LYS A 162 2.58 9.53 -9.08
CA LYS A 162 2.88 10.91 -9.45
C LYS A 162 1.60 11.74 -9.47
N PRO A 163 1.57 12.93 -8.83
CA PRO A 163 0.37 13.76 -8.79
C PRO A 163 -0.15 14.15 -10.18
N GLU A 164 0.74 14.27 -11.16
CA GLU A 164 0.39 14.73 -12.51
C GLU A 164 -0.56 13.79 -13.24
N ILE A 165 -0.65 12.51 -12.89
CA ILE A 165 -1.60 11.59 -13.55
C ILE A 165 -3.05 12.01 -13.28
N PHE A 166 -3.31 12.64 -12.14
CA PHE A 166 -4.64 13.07 -11.73
C PHE A 166 -5.14 14.34 -12.42
N ILE A 167 -4.32 15.03 -13.22
CA ILE A 167 -4.81 16.18 -14.03
C ILE A 167 -5.62 15.73 -15.22
N PHE A 168 -5.48 14.49 -15.67
CA PHE A 168 -6.13 13.98 -16.86
C PHE A 168 -7.51 13.41 -16.58
N ASP A 169 -8.35 13.45 -17.60
CA ASP A 169 -9.64 12.77 -17.64
C ASP A 169 -9.39 11.27 -17.80
N ALA A 170 -9.59 10.51 -16.72
CA ALA A 170 -9.37 9.05 -16.73
C ALA A 170 -10.25 8.35 -17.76
N LYS A 171 -11.52 8.78 -17.90
CA LYS A 171 -12.44 8.19 -18.87
C LYS A 171 -11.98 8.42 -20.31
N ALA A 172 -11.53 9.64 -20.64
CA ALA A 172 -10.98 9.92 -21.97
C ALA A 172 -9.69 9.13 -22.25
N GLN A 173 -8.86 8.92 -21.22
CA GLN A 173 -7.66 8.12 -21.36
C GLN A 173 -7.99 6.64 -21.61
N ASP A 174 -8.91 6.06 -20.85
CA ASP A 174 -9.24 4.63 -20.92
C ASP A 174 -10.07 4.27 -22.18
N GLU A 175 -11.04 5.12 -22.54
CA GLU A 175 -11.98 4.85 -23.65
C GLU A 175 -11.46 5.36 -25.00
N GLU A 176 -10.79 6.50 -25.02
CA GLU A 176 -10.37 7.19 -26.26
C GLU A 176 -8.85 7.13 -26.49
N GLY A 177 -8.06 6.75 -25.49
CA GLY A 177 -6.60 6.80 -25.54
C GLY A 177 -6.03 8.23 -25.57
N VAL A 178 -6.80 9.21 -25.13
CA VAL A 178 -6.45 10.64 -25.23
C VAL A 178 -6.14 11.22 -23.86
N LEU A 179 -5.01 11.91 -23.74
CA LEU A 179 -4.66 12.67 -22.55
C LEU A 179 -5.32 14.05 -22.61
N ARG A 180 -6.47 14.19 -21.97
CA ARG A 180 -7.22 15.46 -21.86
C ARG A 180 -7.06 16.02 -20.46
N VAL A 181 -6.48 17.21 -20.33
CA VAL A 181 -6.39 17.91 -19.04
C VAL A 181 -7.78 18.32 -18.59
N ARG A 182 -8.16 17.92 -17.38
CA ARG A 182 -9.50 18.17 -16.82
C ARG A 182 -9.45 18.74 -15.40
N HIS A 183 -8.55 18.27 -14.55
CA HIS A 183 -8.56 18.58 -13.12
C HIS A 183 -7.40 19.48 -12.73
N ARG A 184 -7.55 20.12 -11.56
CA ARG A 184 -6.47 20.84 -10.87
C ARG A 184 -5.89 19.94 -9.77
N LEU A 185 -4.64 20.20 -9.39
CA LEU A 185 -4.02 19.56 -8.24
C LEU A 185 -4.10 20.47 -7.01
N PRO A 186 -4.20 19.90 -5.81
CA PRO A 186 -4.40 18.48 -5.54
C PRO A 186 -5.78 17.99 -5.97
N TYR A 187 -5.87 16.72 -6.41
CA TYR A 187 -7.12 16.08 -6.83
C TYR A 187 -7.76 15.31 -5.67
N SER A 188 -9.07 15.25 -5.68
CA SER A 188 -9.87 14.45 -4.76
C SER A 188 -11.14 13.96 -5.44
N ASP A 189 -11.42 12.67 -5.40
CA ASP A 189 -12.70 12.10 -5.85
C ASP A 189 -13.92 12.71 -5.13
N LEU A 190 -13.72 13.34 -3.99
CA LEU A 190 -14.80 13.96 -3.22
C LEU A 190 -15.06 15.43 -3.59
N GLU A 191 -14.04 16.15 -4.10
CA GLU A 191 -14.07 17.60 -4.24
C GLU A 191 -13.80 18.10 -5.67
N SER A 192 -13.06 17.29 -6.48
CA SER A 192 -12.58 17.74 -7.80
C SER A 192 -13.52 17.41 -8.96
N ILE A 193 -14.60 16.68 -8.69
CA ILE A 193 -15.58 16.20 -9.69
C ILE A 193 -17.01 16.61 -9.33
N GLY A 194 -17.92 16.52 -10.30
CA GLY A 194 -19.32 16.84 -10.11
C GLY A 194 -20.08 15.79 -9.26
N GLU A 195 -21.29 16.18 -8.81
CA GLU A 195 -22.12 15.30 -7.95
C GLU A 195 -22.51 13.99 -8.64
N ASP A 196 -22.83 14.02 -9.93
CA ASP A 196 -23.22 12.82 -10.66
C ASP A 196 -22.05 11.84 -10.78
N GLU A 197 -20.88 12.32 -11.15
CA GLU A 197 -19.67 11.50 -11.26
C GLU A 197 -19.23 10.93 -9.89
N ARG A 198 -19.29 11.76 -8.84
CA ARG A 198 -19.03 11.30 -7.48
C ARG A 198 -20.00 10.20 -7.06
N ARG A 199 -21.29 10.33 -7.42
CA ARG A 199 -22.30 9.29 -7.17
C ARG A 199 -21.97 8.01 -7.91
N GLU A 200 -21.60 8.07 -9.20
CA GLU A 200 -21.17 6.91 -9.99
C GLU A 200 -19.98 6.18 -9.34
N ILE A 201 -18.98 6.93 -8.87
CA ILE A 201 -17.83 6.37 -8.16
C ILE A 201 -18.27 5.63 -6.90
N LEU A 202 -19.11 6.25 -6.08
CA LEU A 202 -19.60 5.65 -4.84
C LEU A 202 -20.45 4.40 -5.08
N GLU A 203 -21.28 4.40 -6.13
CA GLU A 203 -22.10 3.26 -6.54
C GLU A 203 -21.26 2.11 -7.12
N SER A 204 -20.19 2.40 -7.84
CA SER A 204 -19.25 1.39 -8.35
C SER A 204 -18.54 0.64 -7.23
N GLY A 205 -18.36 1.31 -6.10
CA GLY A 205 -17.66 0.79 -4.92
C GLY A 205 -16.17 0.64 -5.11
N ARG A 206 -15.55 1.32 -6.09
CA ARG A 206 -14.10 1.39 -6.20
C ARG A 206 -13.50 2.23 -5.07
N PRO A 207 -12.23 2.02 -4.70
CA PRO A 207 -11.56 2.88 -3.74
C PRO A 207 -11.54 4.35 -4.20
N LEU A 208 -11.75 5.27 -3.26
CA LEU A 208 -11.61 6.70 -3.49
C LEU A 208 -10.15 7.08 -3.60
N GLU A 209 -9.85 7.98 -4.53
CA GLU A 209 -8.50 8.42 -4.85
C GLU A 209 -8.27 9.90 -4.59
N PHE A 210 -7.02 10.20 -4.22
CA PHE A 210 -6.52 11.52 -3.87
C PHE A 210 -5.13 11.71 -4.45
N SER A 211 -4.83 12.90 -4.96
CA SER A 211 -3.46 13.26 -5.27
C SER A 211 -2.82 14.05 -4.14
N HIS A 212 -1.51 13.97 -4.04
CA HIS A 212 -0.71 14.70 -3.08
C HIS A 212 0.43 15.41 -3.79
N THR A 213 0.81 16.59 -3.32
CA THR A 213 1.94 17.31 -3.88
C THR A 213 3.25 16.53 -3.63
N LEU A 214 4.28 16.79 -4.44
CA LEU A 214 5.61 16.21 -4.18
C LEU A 214 6.20 16.70 -2.85
N GLU A 215 5.81 17.90 -2.40
CA GLU A 215 6.18 18.41 -1.08
C GLU A 215 5.57 17.54 0.04
N GLU A 216 4.29 17.17 -0.06
CA GLU A 216 3.65 16.26 0.90
C GLU A 216 4.23 14.84 0.83
N GLN A 217 4.54 14.35 -0.38
CA GLN A 217 5.06 12.99 -0.61
C GLN A 217 6.51 12.83 -0.14
N ILE A 218 7.36 13.81 -0.38
CA ILE A 218 8.81 13.72 -0.15
C ILE A 218 9.23 14.65 0.99
N GLY A 219 8.78 15.89 0.99
CA GLY A 219 9.14 16.88 2.02
C GLY A 219 8.44 16.64 3.36
N GLY A 220 7.33 15.91 3.38
CA GLY A 220 6.60 15.54 4.59
C GLY A 220 7.18 14.36 5.37
N GLN A 221 8.12 13.63 4.78
CA GLN A 221 8.83 12.49 5.42
C GLN A 221 9.96 12.96 6.40
#